data_408a3eeb060ccada9dc5e4b76eaca65e
#
_entry.id   408a3eeb060ccada9dc5e4b76eaca65e
#
_cell.length_a   1.000
_cell.length_b   1.000
_cell.length_c   1.000
_cell.angle_alpha   90.00
_cell.angle_beta   90.00
_cell.angle_gamma   90.00
#
_symmetry.space_group_name_H-M   'P 1'
#
loop_
_entity.id
_entity.type
_entity.pdbx_description
1 polymer ?
#
loop_
_entity_poly.entity_id
_entity_poly.type
_entity_poly.pdbx_seq_one_letter_code
_entity_poly.pdbx_strand_id
1 'polypeptide(L)'
;MLDEKAKKTMLRKIPHGIYICGVKDGENLNGFTVSWVMQGSFEPPLVINCVKKESGSHEMLKKSSVFSISFLEDGQKDLAAKFFKPQSRVGNKFEDVEFYEGEETGCPIIKDSLGYVECRVIGAVEKGDHTVYVGEVIAAGIHREGKGLTLESTGWQYGG
;
A
#
# COMPACT_ATOMS: atom_id res chain seq x y z
N MET A 1 -23.74 -13.99 19.74
CA MET A 1 -22.97 -12.77 20.08
C MET A 1 -21.53 -12.96 19.65
N LEU A 2 -20.88 -11.96 19.08
CA LEU A 2 -19.48 -12.06 18.65
C LEU A 2 -18.55 -12.04 19.87
N ASP A 3 -17.70 -13.05 19.99
CA ASP A 3 -16.63 -13.08 20.99
C ASP A 3 -15.48 -12.16 20.54
N GLU A 4 -15.37 -11.00 21.15
CA GLU A 4 -14.37 -9.96 20.80
C GLU A 4 -12.93 -10.43 20.99
N LYS A 5 -12.66 -11.25 22.01
CA LYS A 5 -11.33 -11.80 22.25
C LYS A 5 -10.94 -12.82 21.19
N ALA A 6 -11.84 -13.73 20.87
CA ALA A 6 -11.63 -14.72 19.81
C ALA A 6 -11.46 -14.05 18.46
N LYS A 7 -12.34 -13.09 18.10
CA LYS A 7 -12.23 -12.29 16.88
C LYS A 7 -10.86 -11.65 16.73
N LYS A 8 -10.45 -10.87 17.73
CA LYS A 8 -9.15 -10.18 17.72
C LYS A 8 -7.98 -11.15 17.58
N THR A 9 -8.01 -12.25 18.35
CA THR A 9 -6.96 -13.27 18.32
C THR A 9 -6.84 -13.90 16.93
N MET A 10 -7.97 -14.28 16.34
CA MET A 10 -7.97 -14.97 15.03
C MET A 10 -7.63 -14.04 13.88
N LEU A 11 -8.18 -12.82 13.84
CA LEU A 11 -7.86 -11.86 12.77
C LEU A 11 -6.38 -11.48 12.75
N ARG A 12 -5.72 -11.43 13.90
CA ARG A 12 -4.27 -11.21 13.99
C ARG A 12 -3.41 -12.39 13.52
N LYS A 13 -4.02 -13.56 13.28
CA LYS A 13 -3.32 -14.72 12.70
C LYS A 13 -3.22 -14.65 11.17
N ILE A 14 -3.98 -13.78 10.53
CA ILE A 14 -3.88 -13.57 9.07
C ILE A 14 -2.51 -12.96 8.78
N PRO A 15 -1.65 -13.62 7.98
CA PRO A 15 -0.34 -13.08 7.65
C PRO A 15 -0.47 -11.90 6.68
N HIS A 16 0.36 -10.89 6.87
CA HIS A 16 0.40 -9.70 6.02
C HIS A 16 1.82 -9.35 5.61
N GLY A 17 1.99 -8.90 4.37
CA GLY A 17 3.17 -8.16 3.96
C GLY A 17 3.11 -6.71 4.41
N ILE A 18 4.20 -5.97 4.21
CA ILE A 18 4.29 -4.53 4.42
C ILE A 18 4.74 -3.88 3.11
N TYR A 19 4.01 -2.87 2.69
CA TYR A 19 4.17 -2.19 1.41
C TYR A 19 4.04 -0.68 1.58
N ILE A 20 4.52 0.08 0.59
CA ILE A 20 4.17 1.50 0.47
C ILE A 20 3.18 1.64 -0.68
N CYS A 21 2.00 2.18 -0.37
CA CYS A 21 1.01 2.57 -1.36
C CYS A 21 1.27 4.02 -1.79
N GLY A 22 1.55 4.22 -3.06
CA GLY A 22 1.67 5.54 -3.66
C GLY A 22 0.33 6.03 -4.19
N VAL A 23 0.00 7.28 -3.94
CA VAL A 23 -1.24 7.94 -4.36
C VAL A 23 -0.99 9.33 -4.91
N LYS A 24 -1.95 9.84 -5.70
CA LYS A 24 -1.88 11.19 -6.29
C LYS A 24 -3.22 11.90 -6.25
N ASP A 25 -3.16 13.23 -6.31
CA ASP A 25 -4.28 14.12 -6.58
C ASP A 25 -3.74 15.30 -7.42
N GLY A 26 -3.87 15.22 -8.74
CA GLY A 26 -3.19 16.14 -9.65
C GLY A 26 -1.68 16.07 -9.49
N GLU A 27 -1.05 17.18 -9.18
CA GLU A 27 0.40 17.28 -8.91
C GLU A 27 0.79 16.88 -7.48
N ASN A 28 -0.18 16.70 -6.59
CA ASN A 28 0.08 16.27 -5.24
C ASN A 28 0.32 14.77 -5.19
N LEU A 29 1.50 14.38 -4.70
CA LEU A 29 1.89 12.99 -4.52
C LEU A 29 2.08 12.69 -3.04
N ASN A 30 1.70 11.50 -2.62
CA ASN A 30 1.93 11.02 -1.27
C ASN A 30 2.12 9.49 -1.27
N GLY A 31 2.60 8.98 -0.15
CA GLY A 31 2.71 7.55 0.09
C GLY A 31 2.38 7.22 1.53
N PHE A 32 1.90 6.03 1.78
CA PHE A 32 1.59 5.53 3.11
C PHE A 32 1.85 4.03 3.22
N THR A 33 2.19 3.58 4.41
CA THR A 33 2.39 2.17 4.69
C THR A 33 1.06 1.45 4.72
N VAL A 34 1.00 0.31 4.04
CA VAL A 34 -0.19 -0.54 3.98
C VAL A 34 0.20 -2.00 4.19
N SER A 35 -0.66 -2.75 4.87
CA SER A 35 -0.46 -4.17 5.15
C SER A 35 -1.59 -5.07 4.66
N TRP A 36 -2.78 -4.53 4.45
CA TRP A 36 -3.92 -5.32 3.96
C TRP A 36 -3.98 -5.26 2.44
N VAL A 37 -2.99 -5.92 1.82
CA VAL A 37 -2.84 -6.06 0.37
C VAL A 37 -2.74 -7.54 0.04
N MET A 38 -3.47 -7.97 -0.99
CA MET A 38 -3.40 -9.35 -1.50
C MET A 38 -3.70 -9.41 -2.99
N GLN A 39 -3.24 -10.47 -3.63
CA GLN A 39 -3.67 -10.80 -4.98
C GLN A 39 -5.13 -11.28 -4.97
N GLY A 40 -5.95 -10.74 -5.86
CA GLY A 40 -7.38 -11.05 -5.94
C GLY A 40 -7.79 -11.89 -7.15
N SER A 41 -6.99 -11.92 -8.21
CA SER A 41 -7.30 -12.66 -9.44
C SER A 41 -6.05 -12.86 -10.29
N PHE A 42 -6.06 -13.88 -11.15
CA PHE A 42 -5.02 -14.10 -12.18
C PHE A 42 -5.35 -13.35 -13.48
N GLU A 43 -6.60 -13.45 -13.93
CA GLU A 43 -7.04 -12.88 -15.22
C GLU A 43 -8.43 -12.25 -15.09
N PRO A 44 -8.54 -10.92 -15.17
CA PRO A 44 -7.42 -9.98 -15.16
C PRO A 44 -6.62 -10.03 -13.84
N PRO A 45 -5.36 -9.59 -13.83
CA PRO A 45 -4.57 -9.56 -12.59
C PRO A 45 -5.08 -8.47 -11.66
N LEU A 46 -5.59 -8.86 -10.49
CA LEU A 46 -6.17 -7.94 -9.53
C LEU A 46 -5.38 -7.92 -8.21
N VAL A 47 -5.30 -6.73 -7.63
CA VAL A 47 -4.79 -6.47 -6.28
C VAL A 47 -5.92 -5.90 -5.43
N ILE A 48 -6.12 -6.49 -4.26
CA ILE A 48 -6.99 -5.96 -3.22
C ILE A 48 -6.15 -5.09 -2.28
N ASN A 49 -6.60 -3.85 -2.05
CA ASN A 49 -5.91 -2.91 -1.17
C ASN A 49 -6.94 -2.25 -0.23
N CYS A 50 -6.82 -2.48 1.08
CA CYS A 50 -7.73 -1.92 2.07
C CYS A 50 -7.11 -0.66 2.68
N VAL A 51 -7.77 0.48 2.49
CA VAL A 51 -7.27 1.81 2.90
C VAL A 51 -8.19 2.43 3.94
N LYS A 52 -7.60 2.87 5.05
CA LYS A 52 -8.34 3.52 6.14
C LYS A 52 -9.00 4.81 5.67
N LYS A 53 -10.31 4.94 5.90
CA LYS A 53 -11.11 6.08 5.42
C LYS A 53 -10.69 7.43 6.00
N GLU A 54 -10.22 7.47 7.25
CA GLU A 54 -9.83 8.69 7.96
C GLU A 54 -8.45 9.23 7.54
N SER A 55 -7.91 8.84 6.39
CA SER A 55 -6.61 9.32 5.92
C SER A 55 -6.74 10.27 4.73
N GLY A 56 -5.87 11.29 4.64
CA GLY A 56 -5.79 12.15 3.46
C GLY A 56 -5.44 11.38 2.18
N SER A 57 -4.66 10.32 2.31
CA SER A 57 -4.32 9.42 1.20
C SER A 57 -5.53 8.66 0.64
N HIS A 58 -6.52 8.34 1.49
CA HIS A 58 -7.78 7.75 1.06
C HIS A 58 -8.53 8.69 0.09
N GLU A 59 -8.61 9.98 0.43
CA GLU A 59 -9.26 10.97 -0.44
C GLU A 59 -8.52 11.14 -1.78
N MET A 60 -7.19 11.14 -1.76
CA MET A 60 -6.36 11.21 -2.98
C MET A 60 -6.65 10.01 -3.89
N LEU A 61 -6.65 8.79 -3.33
CA LEU A 61 -6.93 7.57 -4.08
C LEU A 61 -8.36 7.56 -4.62
N LYS A 62 -9.33 7.97 -3.82
CA LYS A 62 -10.74 8.03 -4.23
C LYS A 62 -10.95 8.98 -5.41
N LYS A 63 -10.25 10.11 -5.46
CA LYS A 63 -10.32 11.06 -6.56
C LYS A 63 -9.63 10.57 -7.83
N SER A 64 -8.40 10.06 -7.70
CA SER A 64 -7.59 9.68 -8.86
C SER A 64 -7.95 8.31 -9.43
N SER A 65 -8.47 7.41 -8.61
CA SER A 65 -8.78 6.02 -8.96
C SER A 65 -7.56 5.22 -9.46
N VAL A 66 -6.36 5.63 -9.04
CA VAL A 66 -5.10 4.92 -9.33
C VAL A 66 -4.23 4.86 -8.09
N PHE A 67 -3.41 3.84 -8.00
CA PHE A 67 -2.41 3.70 -6.94
C PHE A 67 -1.23 2.85 -7.42
N SER A 68 -0.11 2.98 -6.73
CA SER A 68 1.02 2.06 -6.84
C SER A 68 1.23 1.28 -5.56
N ILE A 69 1.81 0.11 -5.64
CA ILE A 69 2.30 -0.65 -4.49
C ILE A 69 3.78 -0.90 -4.69
N SER A 70 4.62 -0.36 -3.81
CA SER A 70 6.05 -0.65 -3.75
C SER A 70 6.29 -1.76 -2.72
N PHE A 71 6.97 -2.82 -3.14
CA PHE A 71 7.24 -4.01 -2.34
C PHE A 71 8.53 -3.81 -1.55
N LEU A 72 8.43 -3.71 -0.23
CA LEU A 72 9.59 -3.53 0.64
C LEU A 72 10.33 -4.85 0.87
N GLU A 73 11.65 -4.75 1.06
CA GLU A 73 12.51 -5.87 1.39
C GLU A 73 12.55 -6.13 2.90
N ASP A 74 12.72 -7.38 3.28
CA ASP A 74 12.93 -7.76 4.68
C ASP A 74 14.11 -6.95 5.26
N GLY A 75 13.92 -6.39 6.45
CA GLY A 75 14.85 -5.43 7.06
C GLY A 75 14.51 -3.95 6.82
N GLN A 76 13.63 -3.59 5.89
CA GLN A 76 13.23 -2.19 5.63
C GLN A 76 12.13 -1.67 6.56
N LYS A 77 12.08 -2.16 7.81
CA LYS A 77 11.15 -1.70 8.85
C LYS A 77 11.21 -0.18 9.05
N ASP A 78 12.40 0.40 9.11
CA ASP A 78 12.57 1.82 9.36
C ASP A 78 12.07 2.68 8.18
N LEU A 79 12.25 2.21 6.96
CA LEU A 79 11.68 2.85 5.78
C LEU A 79 10.15 2.84 5.85
N ALA A 80 9.56 1.69 6.15
CA ALA A 80 8.10 1.57 6.31
C ALA A 80 7.56 2.51 7.41
N ALA A 81 8.25 2.64 8.53
CA ALA A 81 7.84 3.50 9.65
C ALA A 81 7.78 4.99 9.27
N LYS A 82 8.60 5.46 8.35
CA LYS A 82 8.57 6.84 7.85
C LYS A 82 7.21 7.20 7.25
N PHE A 83 6.53 6.25 6.63
CA PHE A 83 5.26 6.42 5.94
C PHE A 83 4.02 6.20 6.82
N PHE A 84 4.16 6.16 8.14
CA PHE A 84 3.02 6.16 9.08
C PHE A 84 2.34 7.53 9.21
N LYS A 85 2.98 8.57 8.75
CA LYS A 85 2.49 9.95 8.74
C LYS A 85 2.50 10.52 7.31
N PRO A 86 1.74 11.58 7.04
CA PRO A 86 1.80 12.28 5.77
C PRO A 86 3.24 12.73 5.47
N GLN A 87 3.62 12.64 4.19
CA GLN A 87 4.96 12.94 3.74
C GLN A 87 5.06 14.37 3.21
N SER A 88 6.18 15.04 3.51
CA SER A 88 6.57 16.28 2.85
C SER A 88 7.40 15.96 1.61
N ARG A 89 6.97 16.49 0.46
CA ARG A 89 7.64 16.27 -0.82
C ARG A 89 8.57 17.42 -1.17
N VAL A 90 9.79 17.10 -1.58
CA VAL A 90 10.72 18.05 -2.24
C VAL A 90 11.29 17.36 -3.49
N GLY A 91 10.89 17.82 -4.66
CA GLY A 91 11.24 17.18 -5.93
C GLY A 91 10.74 15.73 -5.97
N ASN A 92 11.65 14.80 -6.21
CA ASN A 92 11.38 13.35 -6.26
C ASN A 92 11.79 12.64 -4.96
N LYS A 93 11.62 13.32 -3.81
CA LYS A 93 11.85 12.77 -2.48
C LYS A 93 10.69 13.06 -1.54
N PHE A 94 10.37 12.08 -0.71
CA PHE A 94 9.61 12.23 0.51
C PHE A 94 10.60 12.28 1.68
N GLU A 95 10.87 13.48 2.18
CA GLU A 95 11.98 13.73 3.11
C GLU A 95 13.31 13.23 2.48
N ASP A 96 13.87 12.11 2.96
CA ASP A 96 15.09 11.48 2.46
C ASP A 96 14.86 10.25 1.56
N VAL A 97 13.60 9.86 1.36
CA VAL A 97 13.23 8.68 0.57
C VAL A 97 13.00 9.05 -0.89
N GLU A 98 13.81 8.52 -1.78
CA GLU A 98 13.67 8.75 -3.23
C GLU A 98 12.53 7.94 -3.83
N PHE A 99 11.80 8.56 -4.74
CA PHE A 99 10.78 7.92 -5.56
C PHE A 99 10.87 8.42 -7.02
N TYR A 100 10.15 7.76 -7.89
CA TYR A 100 9.83 8.26 -9.23
C TYR A 100 8.33 8.06 -9.48
N GLU A 101 7.81 8.79 -10.46
CA GLU A 101 6.41 8.65 -10.86
C GLU A 101 6.26 7.48 -11.83
N GLY A 102 5.28 6.60 -11.56
CA GLY A 102 4.97 5.48 -12.45
C GLY A 102 4.50 5.98 -13.82
N GLU A 103 4.89 5.28 -14.88
CA GLU A 103 4.59 5.68 -16.25
C GLU A 103 3.10 5.63 -16.57
N GLU A 104 2.37 4.68 -15.99
CA GLU A 104 0.94 4.48 -16.28
C GLU A 104 0.03 5.29 -15.37
N THR A 105 0.36 5.42 -14.09
CA THR A 105 -0.50 6.07 -13.10
C THR A 105 -0.03 7.44 -12.67
N GLY A 106 1.26 7.74 -12.79
CA GLY A 106 1.90 8.90 -12.19
C GLY A 106 1.99 8.84 -10.67
N CYS A 107 1.62 7.72 -10.05
CA CYS A 107 1.76 7.51 -8.61
C CYS A 107 3.23 7.30 -8.22
N PRO A 108 3.65 7.75 -7.01
CA PRO A 108 5.03 7.56 -6.58
C PRO A 108 5.38 6.09 -6.35
N ILE A 109 6.53 5.69 -6.88
CA ILE A 109 7.13 4.37 -6.71
C ILE A 109 8.44 4.54 -5.96
N ILE A 110 8.60 3.85 -4.83
CA ILE A 110 9.80 3.94 -3.99
C ILE A 110 10.98 3.28 -4.71
N LYS A 111 12.06 4.05 -4.94
CA LYS A 111 13.26 3.52 -5.61
C LYS A 111 13.92 2.39 -4.85
N ASP A 112 14.05 2.54 -3.53
CA ASP A 112 14.62 1.52 -2.65
C ASP A 112 13.57 0.49 -2.24
N SER A 113 13.03 -0.24 -3.22
CA SER A 113 12.10 -1.34 -3.05
C SER A 113 12.49 -2.53 -3.91
N LEU A 114 11.93 -3.70 -3.68
CA LEU A 114 12.13 -4.88 -4.53
C LEU A 114 11.56 -4.67 -5.94
N GLY A 115 10.49 -3.91 -6.03
CA GLY A 115 9.76 -3.63 -7.25
C GLY A 115 8.38 -3.07 -6.94
N TYR A 116 7.52 -3.03 -7.96
CA TYR A 116 6.23 -2.37 -7.85
C TYR A 116 5.18 -2.98 -8.77
N VAL A 117 3.93 -2.65 -8.47
CA VAL A 117 2.81 -2.72 -9.40
C VAL A 117 2.12 -1.36 -9.45
N GLU A 118 1.58 -1.00 -10.62
CA GLU A 118 0.69 0.15 -10.80
C GLU A 118 -0.72 -0.37 -11.08
N CYS A 119 -1.71 0.23 -10.41
CA CYS A 119 -3.08 -0.27 -10.43
C CYS A 119 -4.09 0.82 -10.79
N ARG A 120 -5.08 0.45 -11.58
CA ARG A 120 -6.29 1.23 -11.82
C ARG A 120 -7.44 0.62 -11.02
N VAL A 121 -8.13 1.43 -10.22
CA VAL A 121 -9.30 0.99 -9.45
C VAL A 121 -10.44 0.63 -10.39
N ILE A 122 -10.96 -0.59 -10.26
CA ILE A 122 -12.11 -1.09 -11.02
C ILE A 122 -13.32 -1.39 -10.13
N GLY A 123 -13.16 -1.31 -8.81
CA GLY A 123 -14.23 -1.53 -7.85
C GLY A 123 -13.82 -1.13 -6.44
N ALA A 124 -14.81 -0.87 -5.60
CA ALA A 124 -14.59 -0.54 -4.20
C ALA A 124 -15.76 -0.99 -3.33
N VAL A 125 -15.46 -1.41 -2.09
CA VAL A 125 -16.46 -1.73 -1.06
C VAL A 125 -16.20 -0.84 0.15
N GLU A 126 -17.17 0.01 0.50
CA GLU A 126 -17.07 1.05 1.53
C GLU A 126 -17.91 0.76 2.78
N LYS A 127 -18.02 -0.50 3.20
CA LYS A 127 -18.89 -0.92 4.32
C LYS A 127 -18.27 -0.77 5.71
N GLY A 128 -16.95 -0.81 5.82
CA GLY A 128 -16.22 -0.70 7.10
C GLY A 128 -15.51 0.64 7.28
N ASP A 129 -14.59 0.70 8.23
CA ASP A 129 -13.68 1.83 8.48
C ASP A 129 -12.52 1.89 7.49
N HIS A 130 -12.34 0.85 6.68
CA HIS A 130 -11.47 0.81 5.52
C HIS A 130 -12.30 0.64 4.25
N THR A 131 -11.90 1.29 3.18
CA THR A 131 -12.41 0.98 1.84
C THR A 131 -11.58 -0.15 1.24
N VAL A 132 -12.25 -1.20 0.79
CA VAL A 132 -11.63 -2.30 0.05
C VAL A 132 -11.61 -1.93 -1.43
N TYR A 133 -10.44 -1.54 -1.92
CA TYR A 133 -10.26 -1.23 -3.34
C TYR A 133 -9.86 -2.49 -4.11
N VAL A 134 -10.44 -2.66 -5.29
CA VAL A 134 -10.04 -3.67 -6.26
C VAL A 134 -9.31 -2.94 -7.38
N GLY A 135 -8.01 -3.16 -7.50
CA GLY A 135 -7.16 -2.56 -8.53
C GLY A 135 -6.75 -3.59 -9.57
N GLU A 136 -6.97 -3.27 -10.84
CA GLU A 136 -6.38 -3.99 -11.96
C GLU A 136 -4.93 -3.60 -12.12
N VAL A 137 -4.02 -4.57 -12.13
CA VAL A 137 -2.59 -4.34 -12.36
C VAL A 137 -2.39 -4.00 -13.83
N ILE A 138 -1.94 -2.77 -14.10
CA ILE A 138 -1.72 -2.25 -15.47
C ILE A 138 -0.26 -2.09 -15.82
N ALA A 139 0.63 -2.10 -14.81
CA ALA A 139 2.08 -2.14 -14.99
C ALA A 139 2.74 -2.80 -13.78
N ALA A 140 3.93 -3.36 -13.99
CA ALA A 140 4.76 -3.93 -12.94
C ALA A 140 6.24 -3.84 -13.31
N GLY A 141 7.10 -3.73 -12.30
CA GLY A 141 8.55 -3.72 -12.52
C GLY A 141 9.31 -4.31 -11.34
N ILE A 142 10.47 -4.86 -11.62
CA ILE A 142 11.39 -5.45 -10.64
C ILE A 142 12.62 -4.55 -10.54
N HIS A 143 12.99 -4.14 -9.33
CA HIS A 143 14.24 -3.42 -9.10
C HIS A 143 15.38 -4.36 -8.71
N ARG A 144 15.09 -5.32 -7.82
CA ARG A 144 16.04 -6.36 -7.37
C ARG A 144 15.32 -7.56 -6.80
N GLU A 145 16.04 -8.67 -6.73
CA GLU A 145 15.59 -9.86 -6.02
C GLU A 145 15.70 -9.65 -4.51
N GLY A 146 14.85 -10.31 -3.74
CA GLY A 146 14.86 -10.24 -2.28
C GLY A 146 13.63 -10.87 -1.65
N LYS A 147 13.64 -10.94 -0.33
CA LYS A 147 12.50 -11.42 0.46
C LYS A 147 11.63 -10.23 0.88
N GLY A 148 10.33 -10.33 0.68
CA GLY A 148 9.37 -9.28 1.07
C GLY A 148 9.31 -9.06 2.58
N LEU A 149 9.15 -7.79 2.98
CA LEU A 149 8.91 -7.40 4.37
C LEU A 149 7.55 -7.89 4.82
N THR A 150 7.49 -8.51 6.00
CA THR A 150 6.23 -8.99 6.59
C THR A 150 5.91 -8.23 7.88
N LEU A 151 4.62 -8.17 8.23
CA LEU A 151 4.19 -7.58 9.50
C LEU A 151 4.84 -8.33 10.69
N GLU A 152 4.92 -9.66 10.60
CA GLU A 152 5.55 -10.51 11.62
C GLU A 152 7.01 -10.12 11.86
N SER A 153 7.81 -9.94 10.81
CA SER A 153 9.23 -9.58 10.95
C SER A 153 9.46 -8.19 11.55
N THR A 154 8.49 -7.29 11.47
CA THR A 154 8.58 -5.96 12.08
C THR A 154 8.31 -5.96 13.58
N GLY A 155 7.61 -6.96 14.10
CA GLY A 155 7.09 -6.98 15.48
C GLY A 155 5.88 -6.06 15.69
N TRP A 156 5.39 -5.39 14.67
CA TRP A 156 4.18 -4.56 14.75
C TRP A 156 2.92 -5.41 14.72
N GLN A 157 1.83 -4.82 15.23
CA GLN A 157 0.50 -5.40 15.15
C GLN A 157 -0.45 -4.42 14.47
N TYR A 158 -1.21 -4.93 13.52
CA TYR A 158 -2.27 -4.18 12.84
C TYR A 158 -3.45 -5.12 12.59
N GLY A 159 -4.64 -4.71 13.05
CA GLY A 159 -5.85 -5.52 12.94
C GLY A 159 -6.31 -6.19 14.24
N GLY A 160 -7.38 -6.94 14.14
CA GLY A 160 -8.03 -7.64 15.25
C GLY A 160 -9.27 -6.96 15.79
#